data_12589a2bd1a0afbffe688d4abfa2f3aa
#
_entry.id   12589a2bd1a0afbffe688d4abfa2f3aa
#
_cell.length_a   1.000
_cell.length_b   1.000
_cell.length_c   1.000
_cell.angle_alpha   90.00
_cell.angle_beta   90.00
_cell.angle_gamma   90.00
#
_symmetry.space_group_name_H-M   'P 1'
#
loop_
_entity.id
_entity.type
_entity.pdbx_description
1 polymer ?
#
loop_
_entity_poly.entity_id
_entity_poly.type
_entity_poly.pdbx_seq_one_letter_code
_entity_poly.pdbx_strand_id
1 'polypeptide(L)'
;MPIELKNAYSTRNLGDAAIYAALATMAPDQRALCSLREDQPTRIRGVEYGSTATPAHARVGVGGDIFNNGRPALITRKFLSLARELAGGDGRTFVFGQSLPPSCHGLALRYLGRVFRQLRSVTVRDEESASRLRKLGVRAELSFDTAFVVRPDEAHLEAARKLLDAEGLHPQRTAAISLRGGSPHYQADDASIIAELGYVIEQLAGRGHQVALLVQADCNDADTDRHMAAALKQAFPFVRIIDPFECADADIEQWQLLQAILCEVNIAVAVRYHTAVLRLAAGKVPYVLHYSNKGLDLCRRLRQPGAQLGGGTAGIDIRAIERSADISFNPALISADVQQHFAAALQGAA
;
A
#
# COMPACT_ATOMS: atom_id res chain seq x y z
N MET A 1 2.16 -13.16 -23.63
CA MET A 1 1.76 -14.09 -22.54
C MET A 1 1.65 -13.31 -21.23
N PRO A 2 0.64 -13.60 -20.39
CA PRO A 2 0.45 -12.91 -19.12
C PRO A 2 1.61 -13.18 -18.15
N ILE A 3 1.75 -12.33 -17.13
CA ILE A 3 2.58 -12.63 -15.96
C ILE A 3 1.73 -13.37 -14.91
N GLU A 4 2.39 -14.17 -14.06
CA GLU A 4 1.72 -14.83 -12.94
C GLU A 4 2.13 -14.15 -11.62
N LEU A 5 1.15 -13.67 -10.85
CA LEU A 5 1.38 -13.06 -9.54
C LEU A 5 1.49 -14.16 -8.48
N LYS A 6 2.62 -14.17 -7.78
CA LYS A 6 2.90 -15.04 -6.63
C LYS A 6 2.84 -14.24 -5.34
N ASN A 7 2.46 -14.90 -4.25
CA ASN A 7 2.30 -14.29 -2.94
C ASN A 7 1.27 -13.14 -2.87
N ALA A 8 0.30 -13.10 -3.79
CA ALA A 8 -0.84 -12.21 -3.65
C ALA A 8 -1.60 -12.55 -2.36
N TYR A 9 -1.90 -11.55 -1.53
CA TYR A 9 -2.49 -11.76 -0.21
C TYR A 9 -4.00 -11.47 -0.20
N SER A 10 -4.40 -10.27 -0.60
CA SER A 10 -5.80 -9.85 -0.61
C SER A 10 -6.01 -8.69 -1.57
N THR A 11 -7.14 -8.68 -2.26
CA THR A 11 -7.60 -7.53 -3.04
C THR A 11 -8.42 -6.56 -2.19
N ARG A 12 -8.86 -7.00 -1.01
CA ARG A 12 -9.59 -6.18 -0.04
C ARG A 12 -8.68 -5.29 0.81
N ASN A 13 -7.38 -5.25 0.53
CA ASN A 13 -6.48 -4.14 0.83
C ASN A 13 -6.26 -3.37 -0.47
N LEU A 14 -6.89 -2.21 -0.60
CA LEU A 14 -6.87 -1.42 -1.85
C LEU A 14 -5.46 -0.96 -2.26
N GLY A 15 -4.53 -0.90 -1.31
CA GLY A 15 -3.12 -0.68 -1.62
C GLY A 15 -2.47 -1.86 -2.32
N ASP A 16 -2.76 -3.09 -1.90
CA ASP A 16 -2.26 -4.30 -2.55
C ASP A 16 -2.95 -4.48 -3.91
N ALA A 17 -4.25 -4.16 -4.02
CA ALA A 17 -4.97 -4.14 -5.29
C ALA A 17 -4.32 -3.18 -6.31
N ALA A 18 -3.88 -2.00 -5.87
CA ALA A 18 -3.14 -1.05 -6.71
C ALA A 18 -1.78 -1.60 -7.17
N ILE A 19 -1.08 -2.39 -6.34
CA ILE A 19 0.14 -3.11 -6.76
C ILE A 19 -0.18 -4.11 -7.87
N TYR A 20 -1.24 -4.90 -7.73
CA TYR A 20 -1.61 -5.91 -8.74
C TYR A 20 -2.00 -5.24 -10.06
N ALA A 21 -2.77 -4.15 -10.01
CA ALA A 21 -3.11 -3.34 -11.18
C ALA A 21 -1.87 -2.77 -11.87
N ALA A 22 -0.92 -2.25 -11.10
CA ALA A 22 0.34 -1.72 -11.61
C ALA A 22 1.17 -2.80 -12.31
N LEU A 23 1.29 -3.99 -11.71
CA LEU A 23 2.00 -5.12 -12.31
C LEU A 23 1.32 -5.59 -13.61
N ALA A 24 -0.01 -5.67 -13.62
CA ALA A 24 -0.77 -6.00 -14.83
C ALA A 24 -0.55 -4.95 -15.93
N THR A 25 -0.60 -3.67 -15.59
CA THR A 25 -0.38 -2.57 -16.56
C THR A 25 1.01 -2.60 -17.18
N MET A 26 2.04 -2.96 -16.40
CA MET A 26 3.42 -3.05 -16.88
C MET A 26 3.73 -4.38 -17.59
N ALA A 27 2.85 -5.38 -17.51
CA ALA A 27 3.03 -6.66 -18.21
C ALA A 27 2.99 -6.48 -19.72
N PRO A 28 3.70 -7.32 -20.53
CA PRO A 28 3.79 -7.17 -21.99
C PRO A 28 2.45 -7.18 -22.72
N ASP A 29 1.48 -7.94 -22.24
CA ASP A 29 0.11 -7.99 -22.79
C ASP A 29 -0.93 -7.36 -21.87
N GLN A 30 -0.47 -6.58 -20.89
CA GLN A 30 -1.30 -5.92 -19.87
C GLN A 30 -2.23 -6.87 -19.12
N ARG A 31 -1.76 -8.12 -18.89
CA ARG A 31 -2.52 -9.16 -18.19
C ARG A 31 -1.68 -9.82 -17.11
N ALA A 32 -2.32 -10.05 -15.97
CA ALA A 32 -1.76 -10.79 -14.84
C ALA A 32 -2.72 -11.90 -14.40
N LEU A 33 -2.19 -13.08 -14.12
CA LEU A 33 -2.91 -14.21 -13.55
C LEU A 33 -2.67 -14.22 -12.05
N CYS A 34 -3.72 -14.25 -11.26
CA CYS A 34 -3.65 -14.22 -9.80
C CYS A 34 -4.35 -15.44 -9.21
N SER A 35 -3.61 -16.29 -8.52
CA SER A 35 -4.16 -17.48 -7.84
C SER A 35 -4.66 -17.18 -6.42
N LEU A 36 -5.13 -15.96 -6.18
CA LEU A 36 -5.66 -15.55 -4.90
C LEU A 36 -6.90 -16.37 -4.53
N ARG A 37 -6.95 -16.80 -3.26
CA ARG A 37 -8.08 -17.53 -2.69
C ARG A 37 -8.91 -16.59 -1.82
N GLU A 38 -9.63 -15.70 -2.45
CA GLU A 38 -10.66 -14.86 -1.83
C GLU A 38 -12.03 -15.25 -2.34
N ASP A 39 -13.03 -15.27 -1.46
CA ASP A 39 -14.40 -15.61 -1.85
C ASP A 39 -15.01 -14.51 -2.75
N GLN A 40 -14.60 -13.26 -2.55
CA GLN A 40 -15.06 -12.10 -3.30
C GLN A 40 -13.89 -11.13 -3.58
N PRO A 41 -13.03 -11.41 -4.57
CA PRO A 41 -11.96 -10.48 -4.93
C PRO A 41 -12.53 -9.19 -5.52
N THR A 42 -11.91 -8.05 -5.21
CA THR A 42 -12.26 -6.80 -5.87
C THR A 42 -11.87 -6.85 -7.35
N ARG A 43 -12.65 -6.21 -8.21
CA ARG A 43 -12.30 -6.11 -9.63
C ARG A 43 -11.01 -5.29 -9.81
N ILE A 44 -10.11 -5.81 -10.64
CA ILE A 44 -8.88 -5.12 -11.06
C ILE A 44 -8.72 -5.39 -12.57
N ARG A 45 -8.72 -4.32 -13.36
CA ARG A 45 -8.56 -4.42 -14.82
C ARG A 45 -7.21 -5.06 -15.15
N GLY A 46 -7.23 -6.02 -16.07
CA GLY A 46 -6.03 -6.76 -16.47
C GLY A 46 -5.60 -7.87 -15.50
N VAL A 47 -6.29 -8.06 -14.36
CA VAL A 47 -6.04 -9.17 -13.43
C VAL A 47 -7.13 -10.22 -13.56
N GLU A 48 -6.73 -11.45 -13.87
CA GLU A 48 -7.60 -12.63 -13.95
C GLU A 48 -7.40 -13.52 -12.73
N TYR A 49 -8.48 -13.87 -12.05
CA TYR A 49 -8.45 -14.74 -10.87
C TYR A 49 -8.73 -16.19 -11.26
N GLY A 50 -7.97 -17.13 -10.72
CA GLY A 50 -8.22 -18.54 -10.94
C GLY A 50 -6.96 -19.40 -11.03
N SER A 51 -7.15 -20.66 -11.47
CA SER A 51 -6.07 -21.62 -11.65
C SER A 51 -5.23 -21.30 -12.88
N THR A 52 -3.92 -21.27 -12.73
CA THR A 52 -2.95 -20.91 -13.76
C THR A 52 -2.60 -22.13 -14.68
N ALA A 53 -3.58 -22.65 -15.40
CA ALA A 53 -3.30 -23.63 -16.47
C ALA A 53 -2.65 -22.96 -17.71
N THR A 54 -2.73 -21.64 -17.81
CA THR A 54 -2.14 -20.86 -18.90
C THR A 54 -0.65 -20.63 -18.66
N PRO A 55 0.23 -20.93 -19.64
CA PRO A 55 1.65 -20.60 -19.52
C PRO A 55 1.86 -19.09 -19.30
N ALA A 56 2.56 -18.72 -18.24
CA ALA A 56 2.94 -17.35 -17.96
C ALA A 56 4.33 -17.02 -18.55
N HIS A 57 4.50 -15.78 -19.00
CA HIS A 57 5.79 -15.27 -19.46
C HIS A 57 6.82 -15.27 -18.32
N ALA A 58 6.40 -14.79 -17.16
CA ALA A 58 7.21 -14.72 -15.95
C ALA A 58 6.33 -14.87 -14.69
N ARG A 59 6.96 -15.24 -13.57
CA ARG A 59 6.35 -15.28 -12.24
C ARG A 59 6.88 -14.13 -11.41
N VAL A 60 5.98 -13.32 -10.89
CA VAL A 60 6.31 -12.13 -10.12
C VAL A 60 5.87 -12.33 -8.67
N GLY A 61 6.83 -12.44 -7.76
CA GLY A 61 6.54 -12.31 -6.34
C GLY A 61 6.12 -10.86 -6.06
N VAL A 62 4.85 -10.67 -5.71
CA VAL A 62 4.29 -9.34 -5.53
C VAL A 62 4.91 -8.64 -4.34
N GLY A 63 5.08 -7.32 -4.46
CA GLY A 63 5.51 -6.45 -3.38
C GLY A 63 4.54 -6.48 -2.21
N GLY A 64 4.97 -5.97 -1.09
CA GLY A 64 4.19 -5.94 0.12
C GLY A 64 5.05 -6.17 1.35
N ASP A 65 4.41 -6.40 2.49
CA ASP A 65 5.03 -6.63 3.79
C ASP A 65 4.57 -7.99 4.34
N ILE A 66 4.66 -9.02 3.48
CA ILE A 66 3.98 -10.31 3.69
C ILE A 66 4.83 -11.35 4.45
N PHE A 67 6.16 -11.20 4.44
CA PHE A 67 7.07 -12.18 5.05
C PHE A 67 7.17 -12.04 6.57
N ASN A 68 6.02 -12.05 7.24
CA ASN A 68 5.94 -12.01 8.70
C ASN A 68 6.22 -13.41 9.29
N ASN A 69 7.10 -13.48 10.30
CA ASN A 69 7.39 -14.74 10.99
C ASN A 69 6.96 -14.74 12.46
N GLY A 70 7.04 -13.64 13.17
CA GLY A 70 6.59 -13.50 14.57
C GLY A 70 7.30 -14.38 15.61
N ARG A 71 8.21 -15.27 15.19
CA ARG A 71 8.96 -16.20 16.05
C ARG A 71 10.43 -16.22 15.66
N PRO A 72 11.36 -15.79 16.57
CA PRO A 72 12.78 -15.63 16.21
C PRO A 72 13.50 -16.96 15.96
N ALA A 73 13.18 -18.00 16.71
CA ALA A 73 13.87 -19.30 16.69
C ALA A 73 13.20 -20.37 15.79
N LEU A 74 12.02 -20.07 15.24
CA LEU A 74 11.26 -21.03 14.42
C LEU A 74 10.76 -20.35 13.16
N ILE A 75 10.67 -21.11 12.08
CA ILE A 75 10.04 -20.65 10.84
C ILE A 75 8.59 -21.16 10.82
N THR A 76 7.62 -20.25 10.72
CA THR A 76 6.21 -20.61 10.69
C THR A 76 5.82 -21.30 9.39
N ARG A 77 4.78 -22.15 9.43
CA ARG A 77 4.27 -22.84 8.22
C ARG A 77 3.84 -21.84 7.14
N LYS A 78 3.17 -20.75 7.54
CA LYS A 78 2.76 -19.68 6.63
C LYS A 78 3.95 -19.05 5.92
N PHE A 79 5.02 -18.71 6.65
CA PHE A 79 6.25 -18.15 6.08
C PHE A 79 6.90 -19.12 5.09
N LEU A 80 7.01 -20.42 5.46
CA LEU A 80 7.56 -21.45 4.59
C LEU A 80 6.75 -21.61 3.30
N SER A 81 5.41 -21.57 3.39
CA SER A 81 4.53 -21.64 2.22
C SER A 81 4.79 -20.47 1.27
N LEU A 82 4.81 -19.24 1.78
CA LEU A 82 5.09 -18.04 0.97
C LEU A 82 6.47 -18.10 0.31
N ALA A 83 7.50 -18.50 1.04
CA ALA A 83 8.85 -18.59 0.49
C ALA A 83 8.98 -19.70 -0.56
N ARG A 84 8.31 -20.86 -0.36
CA ARG A 84 8.30 -21.98 -1.32
C ARG A 84 7.56 -21.64 -2.60
N GLU A 85 6.53 -20.82 -2.53
CA GLU A 85 5.78 -20.35 -3.70
C GLU A 85 6.68 -19.60 -4.70
N LEU A 86 7.76 -18.98 -4.21
CA LEU A 86 8.77 -18.31 -5.04
C LEU A 86 9.87 -19.28 -5.51
N ALA A 87 10.09 -20.38 -4.80
CA ALA A 87 11.22 -21.30 -5.06
C ALA A 87 11.05 -22.17 -6.32
N GLY A 88 10.08 -21.93 -7.16
CA GLY A 88 9.65 -22.78 -8.28
C GLY A 88 10.61 -22.90 -9.49
N GLY A 89 11.88 -22.72 -9.34
CA GLY A 89 13.02 -23.34 -10.04
C GLY A 89 13.18 -23.22 -11.56
N ASP A 90 12.34 -22.49 -12.31
CA ASP A 90 12.45 -22.42 -13.78
C ASP A 90 13.20 -21.19 -14.32
N GLY A 91 13.87 -20.45 -13.43
CA GLY A 91 14.61 -19.25 -13.80
C GLY A 91 13.75 -18.04 -14.23
N ARG A 92 12.42 -18.18 -14.18
CA ARG A 92 11.47 -17.14 -14.61
C ARG A 92 10.84 -16.37 -13.44
N THR A 93 11.22 -16.71 -12.20
CA THR A 93 10.64 -16.07 -11.01
C THR A 93 11.53 -14.92 -10.54
N PHE A 94 10.91 -13.76 -10.30
CA PHE A 94 11.55 -12.63 -9.67
C PHE A 94 10.61 -11.99 -8.62
N VAL A 95 11.17 -11.17 -7.72
CA VAL A 95 10.41 -10.43 -6.70
C VAL A 95 10.49 -8.94 -7.02
N PHE A 96 9.35 -8.25 -6.93
CA PHE A 96 9.29 -6.84 -7.30
C PHE A 96 8.56 -5.99 -6.25
N GLY A 97 9.24 -4.94 -5.75
CA GLY A 97 8.68 -4.00 -4.79
C GLY A 97 8.48 -4.56 -3.37
N GLN A 98 9.27 -5.56 -2.95
CA GLN A 98 9.12 -6.22 -1.65
C GLN A 98 9.64 -5.35 -0.50
N SER A 99 8.95 -5.38 0.66
CA SER A 99 9.48 -4.96 1.97
C SER A 99 9.68 -6.15 2.89
N LEU A 100 10.69 -6.09 3.75
CA LEU A 100 10.94 -7.08 4.79
C LEU A 100 10.51 -6.54 6.16
N PRO A 101 9.41 -7.06 6.75
CA PRO A 101 8.95 -6.59 8.05
C PRO A 101 9.99 -6.87 9.15
N PRO A 102 9.99 -6.10 10.26
CA PRO A 102 10.89 -6.34 11.39
C PRO A 102 10.80 -7.77 11.93
N SER A 103 9.62 -8.38 11.88
CA SER A 103 9.39 -9.78 12.29
C SER A 103 10.08 -10.84 11.40
N CYS A 104 10.51 -10.45 10.19
CA CYS A 104 11.32 -11.30 9.32
C CYS A 104 12.80 -11.22 9.74
N HIS A 105 13.22 -11.97 10.73
CA HIS A 105 14.60 -11.98 11.24
C HIS A 105 15.10 -13.40 11.55
N GLY A 106 16.34 -13.54 12.02
CA GLY A 106 16.92 -14.80 12.46
C GLY A 106 16.90 -15.89 11.38
N LEU A 107 16.39 -17.07 11.71
CA LEU A 107 16.32 -18.22 10.79
C LEU A 107 15.41 -17.95 9.59
N ALA A 108 14.29 -17.28 9.79
CA ALA A 108 13.35 -16.95 8.72
C ALA A 108 14.00 -16.07 7.65
N LEU A 109 14.71 -15.02 8.08
CA LEU A 109 15.43 -14.13 7.16
C LEU A 109 16.55 -14.86 6.40
N ARG A 110 17.32 -15.74 7.09
CA ARG A 110 18.36 -16.56 6.44
C ARG A 110 17.77 -17.51 5.40
N TYR A 111 16.64 -18.13 5.72
CA TYR A 111 15.93 -19.01 4.78
C TYR A 111 15.43 -18.23 3.57
N LEU A 112 14.78 -17.08 3.78
CA LEU A 112 14.33 -16.22 2.70
C LEU A 112 15.50 -15.75 1.83
N GLY A 113 16.63 -15.38 2.42
CA GLY A 113 17.83 -15.02 1.69
C GLY A 113 18.37 -16.17 0.80
N ARG A 114 18.23 -17.44 1.22
CA ARG A 114 18.56 -18.59 0.36
C ARG A 114 17.61 -18.68 -0.83
N VAL A 115 16.30 -18.51 -0.60
CA VAL A 115 15.31 -18.51 -1.69
C VAL A 115 15.58 -17.37 -2.65
N PHE A 116 15.78 -16.15 -2.14
CA PHE A 116 15.98 -14.95 -2.97
C PHE A 116 17.26 -14.99 -3.81
N ARG A 117 18.32 -15.68 -3.34
CA ARG A 117 19.53 -15.90 -4.18
C ARG A 117 19.30 -16.80 -5.39
N GLN A 118 18.23 -17.59 -5.39
CA GLN A 118 17.88 -18.47 -6.51
C GLN A 118 16.94 -17.78 -7.50
N LEU A 119 16.38 -16.62 -7.11
CA LEU A 119 15.52 -15.84 -7.97
C LEU A 119 16.36 -15.11 -9.01
N ARG A 120 15.75 -14.83 -10.11
CA ARG A 120 16.37 -14.11 -11.22
C ARG A 120 16.76 -12.69 -10.86
N SER A 121 15.84 -11.94 -10.26
CA SER A 121 16.08 -10.63 -9.68
C SER A 121 15.24 -10.41 -8.44
N VAL A 122 15.69 -9.50 -7.60
CA VAL A 122 15.00 -9.08 -6.39
C VAL A 122 15.00 -7.56 -6.34
N THR A 123 13.83 -6.95 -6.44
CA THR A 123 13.65 -5.52 -6.28
C THR A 123 12.88 -5.24 -4.99
N VAL A 124 13.40 -4.34 -4.18
CA VAL A 124 12.79 -3.91 -2.91
C VAL A 124 12.48 -2.42 -2.95
N ARG A 125 11.52 -1.98 -2.14
CA ARG A 125 11.03 -0.61 -2.15
C ARG A 125 11.55 0.26 -0.99
N ASP A 126 12.34 -0.29 -0.07
CA ASP A 126 12.91 0.42 1.08
C ASP A 126 14.38 0.05 1.34
N GLU A 127 15.14 1.01 1.87
CA GLU A 127 16.58 0.86 2.10
C GLU A 127 16.92 -0.18 3.17
N GLU A 128 16.07 -0.33 4.20
CA GLU A 128 16.29 -1.32 5.24
C GLU A 128 16.23 -2.75 4.66
N SER A 129 15.21 -3.02 3.85
CA SER A 129 15.07 -4.32 3.16
C SER A 129 16.27 -4.60 2.26
N ALA A 130 16.71 -3.60 1.47
CA ALA A 130 17.89 -3.72 0.63
C ALA A 130 19.16 -4.01 1.45
N SER A 131 19.37 -3.29 2.55
CA SER A 131 20.50 -3.48 3.45
C SER A 131 20.51 -4.87 4.08
N ARG A 132 19.35 -5.34 4.58
CA ARG A 132 19.20 -6.65 5.21
C ARG A 132 19.49 -7.79 4.22
N LEU A 133 19.01 -7.68 2.99
CA LEU A 133 19.26 -8.67 1.93
C LEU A 133 20.72 -8.67 1.48
N ARG A 134 21.35 -7.52 1.31
CA ARG A 134 22.77 -7.42 0.97
C ARG A 134 23.68 -8.11 1.98
N LYS A 135 23.38 -7.98 3.28
CA LYS A 135 24.11 -8.70 4.37
C LYS A 135 24.02 -10.23 4.24
N LEU A 136 23.04 -10.75 3.50
CA LEU A 136 22.87 -12.17 3.22
C LEU A 136 23.42 -12.58 1.84
N GLY A 137 24.12 -11.70 1.14
CA GLY A 137 24.65 -11.95 -0.20
C GLY A 137 23.58 -12.01 -1.30
N VAL A 138 22.39 -11.44 -1.07
CA VAL A 138 21.35 -11.27 -2.10
C VAL A 138 21.60 -9.96 -2.84
N ARG A 139 21.68 -10.01 -4.16
CA ARG A 139 21.69 -8.83 -5.01
C ARG A 139 20.27 -8.28 -5.06
N ALA A 140 19.97 -7.28 -4.23
CA ALA A 140 18.68 -6.62 -4.19
C ALA A 140 18.81 -5.20 -4.74
N GLU A 141 18.02 -4.88 -5.74
CA GLU A 141 17.90 -3.55 -6.31
C GLU A 141 16.89 -2.73 -5.52
N LEU A 142 17.21 -1.45 -5.29
CA LEU A 142 16.33 -0.53 -4.59
C LEU A 142 15.57 0.31 -5.62
N SER A 143 14.26 0.22 -5.62
CA SER A 143 13.37 1.05 -6.41
C SER A 143 12.32 1.71 -5.49
N PHE A 144 11.13 1.92 -5.98
CA PHE A 144 10.00 2.44 -5.23
C PHE A 144 8.85 1.44 -5.23
N ASP A 145 7.75 1.83 -4.58
CA ASP A 145 6.53 1.03 -4.58
C ASP A 145 5.94 0.93 -5.99
N THR A 146 5.48 -0.25 -6.35
CA THR A 146 4.92 -0.52 -7.68
C THR A 146 3.70 0.37 -7.99
N ALA A 147 2.91 0.72 -6.98
CA ALA A 147 1.73 1.57 -7.14
C ALA A 147 2.03 3.02 -7.56
N PHE A 148 3.30 3.43 -7.67
CA PHE A 148 3.64 4.73 -8.26
C PHE A 148 3.33 4.84 -9.77
N VAL A 149 3.09 3.75 -10.47
CA VAL A 149 2.79 3.78 -11.91
C VAL A 149 1.31 3.95 -12.23
N VAL A 150 0.40 3.75 -11.25
CA VAL A 150 -1.03 3.84 -11.50
C VAL A 150 -1.59 5.25 -11.33
N ARG A 151 -2.64 5.53 -12.08
CA ARG A 151 -3.41 6.79 -12.03
C ARG A 151 -4.89 6.48 -12.15
N PRO A 152 -5.77 7.26 -11.49
CA PRO A 152 -7.21 7.15 -11.74
C PRO A 152 -7.53 7.74 -13.10
N ASP A 153 -8.52 7.18 -13.78
CA ASP A 153 -9.10 7.77 -14.98
C ASP A 153 -10.25 8.74 -14.63
N GLU A 154 -10.78 9.44 -15.63
CA GLU A 154 -11.81 10.46 -15.42
C GLU A 154 -13.12 9.88 -14.86
N ALA A 155 -13.48 8.64 -15.19
CA ALA A 155 -14.67 8.00 -14.65
C ALA A 155 -14.55 7.83 -13.12
N HIS A 156 -13.37 7.45 -12.63
CA HIS A 156 -13.12 7.31 -11.20
C HIS A 156 -13.03 8.66 -10.49
N LEU A 157 -12.49 9.70 -11.14
CA LEU A 157 -12.50 11.08 -10.60
C LEU A 157 -13.93 11.60 -10.46
N GLU A 158 -14.78 11.39 -11.46
CA GLU A 158 -16.18 11.76 -11.40
C GLU A 158 -16.95 10.98 -10.33
N ALA A 159 -16.70 9.68 -10.18
CA ALA A 159 -17.28 8.87 -9.12
C ALA A 159 -16.85 9.36 -7.73
N ALA A 160 -15.59 9.76 -7.57
CA ALA A 160 -15.08 10.34 -6.32
C ALA A 160 -15.77 11.67 -5.97
N ARG A 161 -15.95 12.56 -6.95
CA ARG A 161 -16.67 13.85 -6.75
C ARG A 161 -18.11 13.60 -6.32
N LYS A 162 -18.82 12.67 -6.99
CA LYS A 162 -20.20 12.30 -6.62
C LYS A 162 -20.29 11.72 -5.21
N LEU A 163 -19.35 10.87 -4.84
CA LEU A 163 -19.31 10.27 -3.50
C LEU A 163 -19.05 11.33 -2.43
N LEU A 164 -18.10 12.25 -2.66
CA LEU A 164 -17.82 13.35 -1.72
C LEU A 164 -19.03 14.27 -1.58
N ASP A 165 -19.70 14.62 -2.68
CA ASP A 165 -20.90 15.46 -2.67
C ASP A 165 -22.05 14.79 -1.92
N ALA A 166 -22.30 13.51 -2.15
CA ALA A 166 -23.32 12.72 -1.45
C ALA A 166 -23.11 12.69 0.08
N GLU A 167 -21.84 12.71 0.52
CA GLU A 167 -21.47 12.82 1.93
C GLU A 167 -21.45 14.25 2.47
N GLY A 168 -21.79 15.25 1.65
CA GLY A 168 -21.74 16.66 2.00
C GLY A 168 -20.32 17.20 2.21
N LEU A 169 -19.33 16.58 1.56
CA LEU A 169 -17.92 16.93 1.65
C LEU A 169 -17.50 17.81 0.47
N HIS A 170 -17.03 19.00 0.77
CA HIS A 170 -16.49 19.90 -0.25
C HIS A 170 -15.00 19.59 -0.47
N PRO A 171 -14.55 19.16 -1.66
CA PRO A 171 -13.18 18.71 -1.92
C PRO A 171 -12.10 19.65 -1.39
N GLN A 172 -12.21 20.96 -1.65
CA GLN A 172 -11.23 21.98 -1.25
C GLN A 172 -11.18 22.26 0.26
N ARG A 173 -12.15 21.76 1.03
CA ARG A 173 -12.22 21.91 2.49
C ARG A 173 -12.07 20.58 3.22
N THR A 174 -11.95 19.48 2.48
CA THR A 174 -11.91 18.14 3.06
C THR A 174 -10.47 17.71 3.36
N ALA A 175 -10.27 17.28 4.59
CA ALA A 175 -9.09 16.55 5.04
C ALA A 175 -9.46 15.05 5.18
N ALA A 176 -8.86 14.22 4.35
CA ALA A 176 -9.05 12.77 4.39
C ALA A 176 -7.96 12.10 5.23
N ILE A 177 -8.36 11.24 6.16
CA ILE A 177 -7.47 10.54 7.09
C ILE A 177 -7.62 9.05 6.83
N SER A 178 -6.57 8.36 6.38
CA SER A 178 -6.60 6.90 6.32
C SER A 178 -6.39 6.30 7.70
N LEU A 179 -6.93 5.12 7.90
CA LEU A 179 -7.00 4.48 9.21
C LEU A 179 -6.18 3.21 9.27
N ARG A 180 -5.80 2.82 10.48
CA ARG A 180 -5.26 1.50 10.79
C ARG A 180 -5.48 1.21 12.27
N GLY A 181 -5.90 -0.01 12.58
CA GLY A 181 -5.90 -0.52 13.96
C GLY A 181 -4.49 -0.78 14.48
N GLY A 182 -4.38 -0.86 15.80
CA GLY A 182 -3.15 -1.21 16.50
C GLY A 182 -2.65 -2.59 16.11
N SER A 183 -1.35 -2.77 16.21
CA SER A 183 -0.71 -4.06 15.93
C SER A 183 0.46 -4.27 16.86
N PRO A 184 0.56 -5.45 17.49
CA PRO A 184 1.71 -5.80 18.33
C PRO A 184 3.06 -5.71 17.58
N HIS A 185 3.01 -5.81 16.25
CA HIS A 185 4.21 -5.72 15.41
C HIS A 185 4.77 -4.30 15.30
N TYR A 186 3.98 -3.27 15.63
CA TYR A 186 4.33 -1.86 15.43
C TYR A 186 4.27 -1.03 16.71
N GLN A 187 4.16 -1.67 17.88
CA GLN A 187 4.20 -1.04 19.22
C GLN A 187 3.18 0.09 19.42
N ALA A 188 2.09 0.08 18.68
CA ALA A 188 1.00 1.03 18.83
C ALA A 188 -0.29 0.27 19.14
N ASP A 189 -0.97 0.63 20.21
CA ASP A 189 -2.28 0.13 20.57
C ASP A 189 -3.39 1.04 20.03
N ASP A 190 -4.61 0.52 19.95
CA ASP A 190 -5.76 1.26 19.43
C ASP A 190 -6.05 2.54 20.22
N ALA A 191 -5.88 2.53 21.53
CA ALA A 191 -6.16 3.70 22.36
C ALA A 191 -5.21 4.85 22.04
N SER A 192 -3.91 4.58 21.91
CA SER A 192 -2.92 5.56 21.51
C SER A 192 -3.18 6.12 20.12
N ILE A 193 -3.54 5.25 19.17
CA ILE A 193 -3.87 5.66 17.79
C ILE A 193 -5.12 6.55 17.78
N ILE A 194 -6.18 6.15 18.50
CA ILE A 194 -7.41 6.96 18.62
C ILE A 194 -7.12 8.33 19.22
N ALA A 195 -6.28 8.41 20.25
CA ALA A 195 -5.93 9.68 20.88
C ALA A 195 -5.16 10.60 19.91
N GLU A 196 -4.19 10.08 19.16
CA GLU A 196 -3.41 10.88 18.20
C GLU A 196 -4.26 11.30 16.99
N LEU A 197 -5.07 10.39 16.44
CA LEU A 197 -5.99 10.73 15.34
C LEU A 197 -7.10 11.67 15.80
N GLY A 198 -7.61 11.49 17.03
CA GLY A 198 -8.56 12.41 17.66
C GLY A 198 -8.02 13.82 17.74
N TYR A 199 -6.77 13.99 18.19
CA TYR A 199 -6.10 15.28 18.20
C TYR A 199 -6.04 15.90 16.79
N VAL A 200 -5.65 15.12 15.77
CA VAL A 200 -5.61 15.61 14.37
C VAL A 200 -6.99 16.04 13.89
N ILE A 201 -8.03 15.25 14.17
CA ILE A 201 -9.41 15.53 13.81
C ILE A 201 -9.89 16.83 14.44
N GLU A 202 -9.69 17.01 15.74
CA GLU A 202 -10.09 18.22 16.47
C GLU A 202 -9.38 19.46 15.93
N GLN A 203 -8.07 19.38 15.70
CA GLN A 203 -7.28 20.49 15.22
C GLN A 203 -7.70 20.92 13.79
N LEU A 204 -7.94 19.96 12.89
CA LEU A 204 -8.36 20.25 11.53
C LEU A 204 -9.80 20.81 11.50
N ALA A 205 -10.72 20.19 12.26
CA ALA A 205 -12.10 20.68 12.36
C ALA A 205 -12.16 22.10 12.98
N GLY A 206 -11.39 22.36 14.03
CA GLY A 206 -11.29 23.69 14.66
C GLY A 206 -10.73 24.77 13.73
N ARG A 207 -10.08 24.40 12.63
CA ARG A 207 -9.59 25.29 11.57
C ARG A 207 -10.52 25.37 10.37
N GLY A 208 -11.71 24.74 10.44
CA GLY A 208 -12.76 24.81 9.44
C GLY A 208 -12.65 23.77 8.33
N HIS A 209 -11.80 22.75 8.48
CA HIS A 209 -11.78 21.61 7.57
C HIS A 209 -12.90 20.62 7.88
N GLN A 210 -13.49 20.05 6.83
CA GLN A 210 -14.34 18.88 6.93
C GLN A 210 -13.42 17.63 7.02
N VAL A 211 -13.74 16.70 7.91
CA VAL A 211 -12.89 15.51 8.11
C VAL A 211 -13.58 14.26 7.60
N ALA A 212 -12.89 13.54 6.72
CA ALA A 212 -13.29 12.25 6.18
C ALA A 212 -12.33 11.13 6.65
N LEU A 213 -12.88 10.04 7.17
CA LEU A 213 -12.15 8.83 7.54
C LEU A 213 -12.19 7.85 6.38
N LEU A 214 -11.05 7.45 5.85
CA LEU A 214 -10.97 6.56 4.69
C LEU A 214 -10.78 5.10 5.11
N VAL A 215 -11.68 4.23 4.66
CA VAL A 215 -11.53 2.78 4.74
C VAL A 215 -10.69 2.32 3.53
N GLN A 216 -9.50 1.80 3.78
CA GLN A 216 -8.60 1.29 2.75
C GLN A 216 -8.48 -0.23 2.77
N ALA A 217 -8.67 -0.85 3.93
CA ALA A 217 -8.57 -2.30 4.07
C ALA A 217 -9.80 -2.87 4.80
N ASP A 218 -10.26 -4.01 4.29
CA ASP A 218 -11.35 -4.81 4.84
C ASP A 218 -11.12 -6.30 4.53
N CYS A 219 -9.90 -6.79 4.89
CA CYS A 219 -9.47 -8.15 4.54
C CYS A 219 -10.11 -9.22 5.41
N ASN A 220 -10.27 -8.93 6.70
CA ASN A 220 -10.87 -9.79 7.73
C ASN A 220 -11.04 -8.99 9.03
N ASP A 221 -11.65 -9.58 10.05
CA ASP A 221 -11.92 -8.91 11.35
C ASP A 221 -10.67 -8.33 12.03
N ALA A 222 -9.49 -8.88 11.75
CA ALA A 222 -8.23 -8.41 12.33
C ALA A 222 -7.51 -7.35 11.46
N ASP A 223 -7.88 -7.23 10.19
CA ASP A 223 -7.30 -6.24 9.24
C ASP A 223 -8.44 -5.54 8.50
N THR A 224 -9.24 -4.79 9.26
CA THR A 224 -10.27 -3.90 8.73
C THR A 224 -10.14 -2.52 9.36
N ASP A 225 -10.30 -1.48 8.55
CA ASP A 225 -10.30 -0.10 9.01
C ASP A 225 -11.66 0.33 9.61
N ARG A 226 -12.71 -0.46 9.37
CA ARG A 226 -14.09 -0.14 9.79
C ARG A 226 -14.23 -0.01 11.30
N HIS A 227 -13.54 -0.85 12.09
CA HIS A 227 -13.59 -0.76 13.56
C HIS A 227 -13.03 0.56 14.06
N MET A 228 -11.89 0.98 13.52
CA MET A 228 -11.27 2.26 13.87
C MET A 228 -12.13 3.44 13.40
N ALA A 229 -12.71 3.36 12.20
CA ALA A 229 -13.63 4.36 11.68
C ALA A 229 -14.86 4.52 12.58
N ALA A 230 -15.47 3.40 13.03
CA ALA A 230 -16.62 3.41 13.92
C ALA A 230 -16.28 4.03 15.29
N ALA A 231 -15.14 3.67 15.88
CA ALA A 231 -14.68 4.21 17.15
C ALA A 231 -14.45 5.74 17.08
N LEU A 232 -13.77 6.22 16.02
CA LEU A 232 -13.55 7.64 15.81
C LEU A 232 -14.86 8.38 15.49
N LYS A 233 -15.77 7.79 14.72
CA LYS A 233 -17.09 8.37 14.44
C LYS A 233 -17.94 8.50 15.70
N GLN A 234 -17.85 7.55 16.63
CA GLN A 234 -18.53 7.63 17.93
C GLN A 234 -17.96 8.79 18.77
N ALA A 235 -16.63 8.97 18.79
CA ALA A 235 -15.97 10.06 19.52
C ALA A 235 -16.20 11.43 18.86
N PHE A 236 -16.26 11.47 17.54
CA PHE A 236 -16.39 12.69 16.72
C PHE A 236 -17.58 12.57 15.74
N PRO A 237 -18.81 12.78 16.16
CA PRO A 237 -20.02 12.56 15.34
C PRO A 237 -20.07 13.37 14.03
N PHE A 238 -19.32 14.45 13.93
CA PHE A 238 -19.26 15.31 12.75
C PHE A 238 -18.39 14.77 11.59
N VAL A 239 -17.47 13.81 11.83
CA VAL A 239 -16.66 13.23 10.76
C VAL A 239 -17.51 12.41 9.80
N ARG A 240 -17.07 12.25 8.56
CA ARG A 240 -17.68 11.36 7.57
C ARG A 240 -16.80 10.12 7.38
N ILE A 241 -17.43 8.97 7.14
CA ILE A 241 -16.71 7.75 6.76
C ILE A 241 -16.88 7.60 5.26
N ILE A 242 -15.76 7.43 4.56
CA ILE A 242 -15.73 7.12 3.14
C ILE A 242 -15.21 5.70 2.99
N ASP A 243 -16.07 4.81 2.52
CA ASP A 243 -15.77 3.40 2.32
C ASP A 243 -15.90 3.04 0.83
N PRO A 244 -14.79 2.94 0.08
CA PRO A 244 -14.83 2.57 -1.34
C PRO A 244 -15.42 1.18 -1.60
N PHE A 245 -15.45 0.28 -0.60
CA PHE A 245 -16.04 -1.05 -0.74
C PHE A 245 -17.59 -1.02 -0.79
N GLU A 246 -18.21 0.09 -0.37
CA GLU A 246 -19.66 0.30 -0.45
C GLU A 246 -20.11 0.87 -1.80
N CYS A 247 -19.17 1.17 -2.71
CA CYS A 247 -19.51 1.62 -4.06
C CYS A 247 -20.24 0.50 -4.80
N ALA A 248 -21.50 0.76 -5.16
CA ALA A 248 -22.37 -0.20 -5.84
C ALA A 248 -22.13 -0.26 -7.36
N ASP A 249 -21.40 0.69 -7.94
CA ASP A 249 -21.11 0.74 -9.37
C ASP A 249 -20.04 -0.33 -9.73
N ALA A 250 -20.46 -1.34 -10.47
CA ALA A 250 -19.61 -2.45 -10.88
C ALA A 250 -18.49 -2.04 -11.86
N ASP A 251 -18.60 -0.89 -12.52
CA ASP A 251 -17.60 -0.40 -13.45
C ASP A 251 -16.53 0.44 -12.77
N ILE A 252 -16.74 0.80 -11.50
CA ILE A 252 -15.79 1.54 -10.68
C ILE A 252 -14.93 0.60 -9.85
N GLU A 253 -13.64 0.59 -10.11
CA GLU A 253 -12.67 -0.18 -9.33
C GLU A 253 -12.37 0.50 -8.00
N GLN A 254 -12.58 -0.18 -6.87
CA GLN A 254 -12.49 0.41 -5.52
C GLN A 254 -11.11 1.01 -5.22
N TRP A 255 -10.03 0.40 -5.69
CA TRP A 255 -8.68 0.92 -5.48
C TRP A 255 -8.44 2.23 -6.27
N GLN A 256 -9.00 2.34 -7.51
CA GLN A 256 -8.94 3.58 -8.29
C GLN A 256 -9.85 4.66 -7.69
N LEU A 257 -11.02 4.27 -7.18
CA LEU A 257 -11.90 5.19 -6.45
C LEU A 257 -11.19 5.77 -5.21
N LEU A 258 -10.49 4.94 -4.43
CA LEU A 258 -9.66 5.42 -3.32
C LEU A 258 -8.60 6.43 -3.81
N GLN A 259 -7.89 6.11 -4.89
CA GLN A 259 -6.89 7.03 -5.46
C GLN A 259 -7.54 8.32 -5.97
N ALA A 260 -8.70 8.23 -6.62
CA ALA A 260 -9.46 9.38 -7.10
C ALA A 260 -9.93 10.29 -5.95
N ILE A 261 -10.42 9.71 -4.85
CA ILE A 261 -10.76 10.48 -3.64
C ILE A 261 -9.52 11.23 -3.14
N LEU A 262 -8.37 10.54 -3.07
CA LEU A 262 -7.10 11.15 -2.69
C LEU A 262 -6.63 12.24 -3.68
N CYS A 263 -7.02 12.20 -4.96
CA CYS A 263 -6.78 13.28 -5.91
C CYS A 263 -7.67 14.49 -5.65
N GLU A 264 -8.92 14.29 -5.31
CA GLU A 264 -9.91 15.36 -5.19
C GLU A 264 -9.77 16.16 -3.88
N VAL A 265 -9.56 15.48 -2.74
CA VAL A 265 -9.51 16.15 -1.44
C VAL A 265 -8.32 17.10 -1.31
N ASN A 266 -8.48 18.13 -0.50
CA ASN A 266 -7.42 19.13 -0.27
C ASN A 266 -6.25 18.55 0.52
N ILE A 267 -6.52 17.97 1.68
CA ILE A 267 -5.52 17.42 2.61
C ILE A 267 -5.66 15.91 2.66
N ALA A 268 -4.52 15.19 2.74
CA ALA A 268 -4.49 13.77 3.06
C ALA A 268 -3.51 13.49 4.20
N VAL A 269 -4.02 12.89 5.28
CA VAL A 269 -3.21 12.37 6.39
C VAL A 269 -3.11 10.85 6.23
N ALA A 270 -1.93 10.38 5.90
CA ALA A 270 -1.70 9.00 5.53
C ALA A 270 -1.15 8.19 6.71
N VAL A 271 -2.00 7.39 7.36
CA VAL A 271 -1.58 6.36 8.31
C VAL A 271 -1.15 5.10 7.54
N ARG A 272 -1.94 4.67 6.57
CA ARG A 272 -1.56 3.54 5.72
C ARG A 272 -0.54 3.96 4.68
N TYR A 273 0.47 3.13 4.50
CA TYR A 273 1.57 3.36 3.56
C TYR A 273 1.08 3.63 2.13
N HIS A 274 0.13 2.84 1.61
CA HIS A 274 -0.37 3.02 0.27
C HIS A 274 -1.25 4.26 0.08
N THR A 275 -1.88 4.79 1.15
CA THR A 275 -2.51 6.12 1.06
C THR A 275 -1.49 7.18 0.68
N ALA A 276 -0.29 7.14 1.29
CA ALA A 276 0.79 8.06 0.95
C ALA A 276 1.28 7.83 -0.49
N VAL A 277 1.52 6.58 -0.88
CA VAL A 277 1.97 6.24 -2.24
C VAL A 277 0.98 6.68 -3.30
N LEU A 278 -0.31 6.36 -3.14
CA LEU A 278 -1.37 6.72 -4.11
C LEU A 278 -1.57 8.22 -4.22
N ARG A 279 -1.47 8.96 -3.11
CA ARG A 279 -1.54 10.42 -3.11
C ARG A 279 -0.35 11.03 -3.83
N LEU A 280 0.88 10.57 -3.57
CA LEU A 280 2.09 11.00 -4.27
C LEU A 280 2.03 10.63 -5.76
N ALA A 281 1.58 9.42 -6.06
CA ALA A 281 1.33 9.00 -7.44
C ALA A 281 0.38 9.94 -8.18
N ALA A 282 -0.61 10.50 -7.50
CA ALA A 282 -1.53 11.51 -8.03
C ALA A 282 -0.93 12.93 -8.15
N GLY A 283 0.33 13.12 -7.78
CA GLY A 283 1.00 14.43 -7.88
C GLY A 283 0.76 15.36 -6.68
N LYS A 284 0.17 14.85 -5.59
CA LYS A 284 -0.14 15.62 -4.38
C LYS A 284 0.63 15.08 -3.18
N VAL A 285 0.97 15.94 -2.25
CA VAL A 285 1.72 15.59 -1.05
C VAL A 285 0.77 15.19 0.10
N PRO A 286 0.97 14.01 0.74
CA PRO A 286 0.32 13.67 2.00
C PRO A 286 1.12 14.17 3.19
N TYR A 287 0.50 14.28 4.35
CA TYR A 287 1.20 14.22 5.64
C TYR A 287 1.20 12.76 6.14
N VAL A 288 2.38 12.20 6.43
CA VAL A 288 2.51 10.78 6.73
C VAL A 288 2.62 10.55 8.24
N LEU A 289 1.65 9.85 8.83
CA LEU A 289 1.76 9.32 10.19
C LEU A 289 2.31 7.89 10.11
N HIS A 290 3.66 7.77 10.14
CA HIS A 290 4.31 6.50 9.91
C HIS A 290 4.44 5.69 11.20
N TYR A 291 4.06 4.41 11.15
CA TYR A 291 4.20 3.44 12.23
C TYR A 291 5.27 2.37 11.93
N SER A 292 5.94 2.46 10.78
CA SER A 292 6.90 1.45 10.30
C SER A 292 8.05 2.08 9.54
N ASN A 293 9.16 1.35 9.45
CA ASN A 293 10.38 1.83 8.77
C ASN A 293 10.15 2.15 7.29
N LYS A 294 9.27 1.43 6.59
CA LYS A 294 8.93 1.73 5.18
C LYS A 294 8.26 3.09 5.01
N GLY A 295 7.40 3.50 5.97
CA GLY A 295 6.78 4.83 5.95
C GLY A 295 7.82 5.92 6.25
N LEU A 296 8.70 5.69 7.23
CA LEU A 296 9.81 6.59 7.53
C LEU A 296 10.78 6.71 6.35
N ASP A 297 11.10 5.60 5.69
CA ASP A 297 11.96 5.57 4.50
C ASP A 297 11.33 6.38 3.34
N LEU A 298 10.03 6.20 3.09
CA LEU A 298 9.28 6.99 2.11
C LEU A 298 9.41 8.50 2.40
N CYS A 299 9.18 8.90 3.66
CA CYS A 299 9.32 10.31 4.06
C CYS A 299 10.72 10.85 3.80
N ARG A 300 11.76 10.09 4.17
CA ARG A 300 13.15 10.50 4.00
C ARG A 300 13.56 10.59 2.53
N ARG A 301 13.29 9.54 1.74
CA ARG A 301 13.68 9.47 0.32
C ARG A 301 12.97 10.52 -0.53
N LEU A 302 11.69 10.77 -0.24
CA LEU A 302 10.88 11.71 -1.02
C LEU A 302 10.69 13.07 -0.33
N ARG A 303 11.36 13.30 0.81
CA ARG A 303 11.31 14.54 1.62
C ARG A 303 9.87 14.94 1.96
N GLN A 304 9.05 13.95 2.34
CA GLN A 304 7.66 14.19 2.68
C GLN A 304 7.50 14.58 4.16
N PRO A 305 6.54 15.47 4.48
CA PRO A 305 6.24 15.81 5.86
C PRO A 305 5.59 14.62 6.57
N GLY A 306 5.88 14.44 7.85
CA GLY A 306 5.27 13.36 8.63
C GLY A 306 5.79 13.31 10.06
N ALA A 307 5.12 12.47 10.86
CA ALA A 307 5.46 12.16 12.23
C ALA A 307 5.33 10.66 12.51
N GLN A 308 5.92 10.21 13.60
CA GLN A 308 5.76 8.83 14.07
C GLN A 308 4.41 8.67 14.76
N LEU A 309 3.59 7.73 14.31
CA LEU A 309 2.37 7.32 15.01
C LEU A 309 2.74 6.48 16.24
N GLY A 310 2.08 6.71 17.37
CA GLY A 310 2.45 6.13 18.66
C GLY A 310 3.54 6.91 19.41
N GLY A 311 3.97 8.05 18.88
CA GLY A 311 4.94 8.95 19.49
C GLY A 311 4.33 10.08 20.33
N GLY A 312 3.00 10.12 20.43
CA GLY A 312 2.23 11.18 21.08
C GLY A 312 2.01 12.40 20.18
N THR A 313 1.08 13.26 20.59
CA THR A 313 0.62 14.40 19.79
C THR A 313 1.67 15.50 19.60
N ALA A 314 2.66 15.60 20.47
CA ALA A 314 3.69 16.64 20.42
C ALA A 314 4.55 16.63 19.13
N GLY A 315 4.66 15.46 18.46
CA GLY A 315 5.38 15.32 17.20
C GLY A 315 4.55 15.67 15.96
N ILE A 316 3.24 15.88 16.09
CA ILE A 316 2.32 16.11 14.97
C ILE A 316 2.23 17.61 14.69
N ASP A 317 2.76 18.05 13.54
CA ASP A 317 2.71 19.44 13.11
C ASP A 317 1.46 19.69 12.23
N ILE A 318 0.41 20.25 12.82
CA ILE A 318 -0.84 20.57 12.13
C ILE A 318 -0.63 21.60 11.00
N ARG A 319 0.29 22.55 11.18
CA ARG A 319 0.61 23.51 10.12
C ARG A 319 1.31 22.84 8.93
N ALA A 320 2.13 21.82 9.19
CA ALA A 320 2.73 21.03 8.11
C ALA A 320 1.68 20.17 7.39
N ILE A 321 0.65 19.68 8.11
CA ILE A 321 -0.50 19.01 7.49
C ILE A 321 -1.19 19.98 6.52
N GLU A 322 -1.52 21.19 6.93
CA GLU A 322 -2.17 22.19 6.07
C GLU A 322 -1.27 22.56 4.88
N ARG A 323 0.00 22.90 5.13
CA ARG A 323 0.96 23.23 4.07
C ARG A 323 1.17 22.12 3.05
N SER A 324 0.93 20.87 3.39
CA SER A 324 1.06 19.75 2.44
C SER A 324 0.09 19.87 1.25
N ALA A 325 -1.04 20.56 1.44
CA ALA A 325 -2.03 20.81 0.39
C ALA A 325 -1.48 21.71 -0.74
N ASP A 326 -0.58 22.63 -0.39
CA ASP A 326 -0.02 23.63 -1.32
C ASP A 326 1.23 23.13 -2.06
N ILE A 327 1.71 21.94 -1.72
CA ILE A 327 2.92 21.35 -2.31
C ILE A 327 2.52 20.42 -3.45
N SER A 328 3.05 20.68 -4.64
CA SER A 328 2.96 19.76 -5.76
C SER A 328 4.10 18.73 -5.73
N PHE A 329 3.81 17.53 -6.19
CA PHE A 329 4.78 16.45 -6.31
C PHE A 329 4.84 15.96 -7.76
N ASN A 330 6.04 15.80 -8.32
CA ASN A 330 6.19 15.24 -9.65
C ASN A 330 6.55 13.73 -9.57
N PRO A 331 5.59 12.83 -9.80
CA PRO A 331 5.84 11.39 -9.71
C PRO A 331 6.50 10.78 -10.97
N ALA A 332 6.72 11.55 -12.03
CA ALA A 332 7.14 11.00 -13.33
C ALA A 332 8.47 10.25 -13.26
N LEU A 333 9.47 10.80 -12.57
CA LEU A 333 10.79 10.15 -12.43
C LEU A 333 10.69 8.85 -11.63
N ILE A 334 9.84 8.81 -10.60
CA ILE A 334 9.64 7.61 -9.77
C ILE A 334 8.89 6.54 -10.57
N SER A 335 7.84 6.93 -11.28
CA SER A 335 7.10 6.01 -12.15
C SER A 335 8.02 5.43 -13.24
N ALA A 336 8.88 6.25 -13.84
CA ALA A 336 9.85 5.81 -14.84
C ALA A 336 10.90 4.84 -14.23
N ASP A 337 11.41 5.12 -13.03
CA ASP A 337 12.33 4.23 -12.30
C ASP A 337 11.69 2.85 -12.08
N VAL A 338 10.45 2.81 -11.56
CA VAL A 338 9.71 1.57 -11.34
C VAL A 338 9.52 0.79 -12.64
N GLN A 339 9.10 1.45 -13.72
CA GLN A 339 8.90 0.82 -15.03
C GLN A 339 10.22 0.27 -15.61
N GLN A 340 11.31 1.02 -15.48
CA GLN A 340 12.63 0.59 -15.96
C GLN A 340 13.13 -0.66 -15.23
N HIS A 341 13.04 -0.69 -13.88
CA HIS A 341 13.41 -1.86 -13.09
C HIS A 341 12.54 -3.08 -13.42
N PHE A 342 11.23 -2.86 -13.62
CA PHE A 342 10.33 -3.95 -13.99
C PHE A 342 10.64 -4.51 -15.37
N ALA A 343 10.87 -3.65 -16.36
CA ALA A 343 11.26 -4.06 -17.71
C ALA A 343 12.58 -4.85 -17.71
N ALA A 344 13.59 -4.41 -16.96
CA ALA A 344 14.86 -5.12 -16.80
C ALA A 344 14.67 -6.51 -16.17
N ALA A 345 13.82 -6.62 -15.13
CA ALA A 345 13.49 -7.89 -14.51
C ALA A 345 12.77 -8.86 -15.47
N LEU A 346 11.91 -8.36 -16.36
CA LEU A 346 11.23 -9.15 -17.38
C LEU A 346 12.16 -9.62 -18.51
N GLN A 347 12.99 -8.71 -19.07
CA GLN A 347 13.90 -9.02 -20.18
C GLN A 347 14.89 -10.11 -19.82
N GLY A 348 15.38 -10.05 -18.64
CA GLY A 348 16.13 -11.13 -18.14
C GLY A 348 15.30 -12.44 -17.99
N ALA A 349 13.97 -12.54 -18.17
CA ALA A 349 13.11 -13.74 -18.06
C ALA A 349 12.85 -14.42 -19.43
N ALA A 350 13.28 -13.81 -20.53
CA ALA A 350 13.25 -14.38 -21.90
C ALA A 350 14.58 -15.16 -22.20
#